data_f7f097940c7ab7362e41571e319dad45
#
_entry.id   f7f097940c7ab7362e41571e319dad45
#
_cell.length_a   1.000
_cell.length_b   1.000
_cell.length_c   1.000
_cell.angle_alpha   90.00
_cell.angle_beta   90.00
_cell.angle_gamma   90.00
#
_symmetry.space_group_name_H-M   'P 1'
#
loop_
_entity.id
_entity.type
_entity.pdbx_description
1 polymer ?
#
loop_
_entity_poly.entity_id
_entity_poly.type
_entity_poly.pdbx_seq_one_letter_code
_entity_poly.pdbx_strand_id
1 'polypeptide(L)'
;MRPHGPKIQKRSMPHPIEPARKIRVDSLEIDRVLHDFIDREAIPGTGISTADFRSGFASLTRRLASRNAELLAERDRLQSQIDAWHRRHPGADFDRVRYRAHLGEIGYLVPEGEPFRISTENVDAEIAAIAGPQLVVPVNNARYALNAANARWGSLYDALYGTDAIPRTAGEDSGGGYDPKRGARVIGYVRDFLDRHFALRDASHRDVRSYRIGARGLEADVAGGGTAEPSHAGCLAGYQGDPAGPSAILLVHHGLHVELCIDREHHIGRDDPAGLADVVIESAVTTIQDCED
;
A
#
# COMPACT_ATOMS: atom_id res chain seq x y z
N MET A 1 -34.28 29.33 27.38
CA MET A 1 -34.12 27.91 27.85
C MET A 1 -33.03 27.26 27.07
N ARG A 2 -31.88 27.01 27.68
CA ARG A 2 -30.76 26.25 27.04
C ARG A 2 -30.88 24.78 27.45
N PRO A 3 -30.77 23.80 26.55
CA PRO A 3 -30.80 22.40 26.93
C PRO A 3 -29.53 21.98 27.66
N HIS A 4 -29.69 21.26 28.77
CA HIS A 4 -28.61 20.66 29.55
C HIS A 4 -27.95 19.53 28.73
N GLY A 5 -26.66 19.66 28.49
CA GLY A 5 -25.84 18.60 27.92
C GLY A 5 -25.66 17.40 28.87
N PRO A 6 -25.35 16.20 28.38
CA PRO A 6 -25.23 14.99 29.18
C PRO A 6 -24.07 15.10 30.19
N LYS A 7 -24.36 14.77 31.45
CA LYS A 7 -23.34 14.67 32.51
C LYS A 7 -22.38 13.52 32.19
N ILE A 8 -21.11 13.88 31.96
CA ILE A 8 -20.02 12.90 31.83
C ILE A 8 -19.83 12.26 33.23
N GLN A 9 -20.17 10.99 33.35
CA GLN A 9 -19.82 10.16 34.51
C GLN A 9 -18.31 10.03 34.59
N LYS A 10 -17.70 10.60 35.62
CA LYS A 10 -16.28 10.37 35.93
C LYS A 10 -16.08 8.86 36.18
N ARG A 11 -15.33 8.21 35.28
CA ARG A 11 -14.83 6.86 35.54
C ARG A 11 -14.05 6.90 36.85
N SER A 12 -14.43 6.03 37.79
CA SER A 12 -13.69 5.80 39.03
C SER A 12 -12.25 5.42 38.69
N MET A 13 -11.29 6.10 39.32
CA MET A 13 -9.88 5.75 39.26
C MET A 13 -9.70 4.28 39.67
N PRO A 14 -8.82 3.51 39.03
CA PRO A 14 -8.54 2.16 39.45
C PRO A 14 -8.01 2.18 40.89
N HIS A 15 -8.49 1.22 41.69
CA HIS A 15 -8.03 0.99 43.07
C HIS A 15 -6.50 0.91 43.12
N PRO A 16 -5.87 1.34 44.25
CA PRO A 16 -4.43 1.15 44.43
C PRO A 16 -4.09 -0.33 44.27
N ILE A 17 -3.18 -0.61 43.35
CA ILE A 17 -2.67 -1.96 43.09
C ILE A 17 -1.96 -2.39 44.37
N GLU A 18 -2.51 -3.38 45.08
CA GLU A 18 -1.79 -4.06 46.17
C GLU A 18 -0.44 -4.55 45.61
N PRO A 19 0.66 -4.51 46.41
CA PRO A 19 1.96 -4.96 45.95
C PRO A 19 1.84 -6.38 45.44
N ALA A 20 2.01 -6.55 44.13
CA ALA A 20 1.83 -7.79 43.41
C ALA A 20 2.69 -8.88 44.07
N ARG A 21 2.05 -9.96 44.55
CA ARG A 21 2.74 -11.15 45.07
C ARG A 21 3.46 -11.80 43.88
N LYS A 22 4.77 -11.52 43.77
CA LYS A 22 5.61 -12.14 42.75
C LYS A 22 5.80 -13.63 43.03
N ILE A 23 5.78 -14.43 41.99
CA ILE A 23 6.09 -15.85 42.01
C ILE A 23 7.44 -16.03 41.36
N ARG A 24 8.34 -16.73 42.01
CA ARG A 24 9.64 -17.06 41.45
C ARG A 24 9.54 -18.37 40.66
N VAL A 25 9.91 -18.30 39.39
CA VAL A 25 9.98 -19.44 38.47
C VAL A 25 11.36 -19.39 37.82
N ASP A 26 12.20 -20.37 38.13
CA ASP A 26 13.61 -20.37 37.75
C ASP A 26 14.32 -19.06 38.17
N SER A 27 14.83 -18.31 37.17
CA SER A 27 15.50 -17.03 37.36
C SER A 27 14.57 -15.82 37.24
N LEU A 28 13.27 -16.03 37.01
CA LEU A 28 12.30 -14.98 36.79
C LEU A 28 11.44 -14.73 38.02
N GLU A 29 11.10 -13.49 38.27
CA GLU A 29 10.05 -13.06 39.16
C GLU A 29 8.85 -12.62 38.34
N ILE A 30 7.76 -13.37 38.38
CA ILE A 30 6.57 -13.17 37.58
C ILE A 30 5.43 -12.69 38.50
N ASP A 31 4.68 -11.69 38.02
CA ASP A 31 3.46 -11.27 38.70
C ASP A 31 2.48 -12.46 38.80
N ARG A 32 1.85 -12.63 39.99
CA ARG A 32 0.93 -13.74 40.19
C ARG A 32 -0.24 -13.75 39.22
N VAL A 33 -0.77 -12.59 38.87
CA VAL A 33 -1.91 -12.49 37.94
C VAL A 33 -1.50 -13.02 36.57
N LEU A 34 -0.32 -12.61 36.08
CA LEU A 34 0.21 -13.07 34.79
C LEU A 34 0.53 -14.59 34.87
N HIS A 35 1.13 -15.04 35.95
CA HIS A 35 1.43 -16.45 36.13
C HIS A 35 0.16 -17.32 36.08
N ASP A 36 -0.87 -16.93 36.87
CA ASP A 36 -2.12 -17.68 36.98
C ASP A 36 -2.93 -17.64 35.66
N PHE A 37 -2.91 -16.53 34.94
CA PHE A 37 -3.50 -16.40 33.59
C PHE A 37 -2.84 -17.36 32.60
N ILE A 38 -1.51 -17.37 32.55
CA ILE A 38 -0.78 -18.27 31.65
C ILE A 38 -1.14 -19.72 31.91
N ASP A 39 -1.12 -20.14 33.19
CA ASP A 39 -1.34 -21.53 33.55
C ASP A 39 -2.78 -22.01 33.37
N ARG A 40 -3.76 -21.14 33.61
CA ARG A 40 -5.17 -21.52 33.65
C ARG A 40 -5.93 -21.22 32.36
N GLU A 41 -5.49 -20.24 31.60
CA GLU A 41 -6.23 -19.74 30.44
C GLU A 41 -5.43 -19.84 29.14
N ALA A 42 -4.16 -19.48 29.15
CA ALA A 42 -3.38 -19.40 27.89
C ALA A 42 -2.82 -20.77 27.44
N ILE A 43 -2.34 -21.63 28.36
CA ILE A 43 -1.72 -22.92 28.02
C ILE A 43 -2.73 -24.03 27.75
N PRO A 44 -3.87 -24.15 28.49
CA PRO A 44 -4.81 -25.24 28.25
C PRO A 44 -5.28 -25.30 26.78
N GLY A 45 -5.23 -26.50 26.20
CA GLY A 45 -5.63 -26.72 24.80
C GLY A 45 -4.54 -26.48 23.76
N THR A 46 -3.37 -25.94 24.10
CA THR A 46 -2.26 -25.70 23.14
C THR A 46 -1.41 -26.96 22.89
N GLY A 47 -1.51 -27.99 23.69
CA GLY A 47 -0.64 -29.17 23.64
C GLY A 47 0.76 -28.94 24.22
N ILE A 48 1.05 -27.76 24.78
CA ILE A 48 2.32 -27.42 25.43
C ILE A 48 2.18 -27.63 26.93
N SER A 49 3.18 -28.25 27.57
CA SER A 49 3.18 -28.34 29.03
C SER A 49 3.56 -27.01 29.67
N THR A 50 2.98 -26.71 30.84
CA THR A 50 3.34 -25.53 31.64
C THR A 50 4.84 -25.50 31.98
N ALA A 51 5.45 -26.65 32.25
CA ALA A 51 6.87 -26.78 32.56
C ALA A 51 7.74 -26.39 31.33
N ASP A 52 7.41 -26.90 30.15
CA ASP A 52 8.14 -26.60 28.92
C ASP A 52 8.01 -25.13 28.54
N PHE A 53 6.81 -24.57 28.66
CA PHE A 53 6.58 -23.15 28.43
C PHE A 53 7.47 -22.28 29.35
N ARG A 54 7.46 -22.58 30.66
CA ARG A 54 8.21 -21.80 31.65
C ARG A 54 9.72 -21.88 31.43
N SER A 55 10.23 -23.10 31.20
CA SER A 55 11.65 -23.33 30.90
C SER A 55 12.08 -22.60 29.62
N GLY A 56 11.28 -22.73 28.57
CA GLY A 56 11.51 -22.02 27.29
C GLY A 56 11.49 -20.50 27.45
N PHE A 57 10.50 -19.96 28.16
CA PHE A 57 10.37 -18.54 28.43
C PHE A 57 11.53 -17.99 29.27
N ALA A 58 11.92 -18.68 30.33
CA ALA A 58 13.06 -18.31 31.16
C ALA A 58 14.37 -18.32 30.36
N SER A 59 14.57 -19.33 29.52
CA SER A 59 15.73 -19.40 28.61
C SER A 59 15.76 -18.25 27.59
N LEU A 60 14.62 -17.98 26.95
CA LEU A 60 14.47 -16.87 26.00
C LEU A 60 14.77 -15.52 26.67
N THR A 61 14.17 -15.28 27.84
CA THR A 61 14.35 -14.02 28.59
C THR A 61 15.82 -13.82 28.97
N ARG A 62 16.49 -14.83 29.52
CA ARG A 62 17.94 -14.72 29.86
C ARG A 62 18.79 -14.34 28.65
N ARG A 63 18.56 -15.00 27.52
CA ARG A 63 19.33 -14.76 26.29
C ARG A 63 19.08 -13.36 25.73
N LEU A 64 17.82 -12.95 25.63
CA LEU A 64 17.46 -11.67 25.01
C LEU A 64 17.65 -10.49 25.96
N ALA A 65 17.39 -10.63 27.26
CA ALA A 65 17.57 -9.53 28.22
C ALA A 65 19.03 -9.07 28.30
N SER A 66 19.97 -10.01 28.33
CA SER A 66 21.41 -9.69 28.32
C SER A 66 21.77 -8.92 27.04
N ARG A 67 21.36 -9.45 25.88
CA ARG A 67 21.64 -8.81 24.60
C ARG A 67 20.97 -7.42 24.48
N ASN A 68 19.74 -7.29 24.96
CA ASN A 68 19.07 -5.99 24.99
C ASN A 68 19.80 -4.98 25.87
N ALA A 69 20.27 -5.38 27.03
CA ALA A 69 21.05 -4.51 27.92
C ALA A 69 22.36 -4.03 27.24
N GLU A 70 23.07 -4.92 26.55
CA GLU A 70 24.26 -4.56 25.76
C GLU A 70 23.95 -3.53 24.66
N LEU A 71 22.87 -3.75 23.91
CA LEU A 71 22.44 -2.84 22.84
C LEU A 71 22.00 -1.47 23.37
N LEU A 72 21.32 -1.43 24.51
CA LEU A 72 20.96 -0.18 25.18
C LEU A 72 22.20 0.59 25.64
N ALA A 73 23.19 -0.11 26.22
CA ALA A 73 24.45 0.53 26.60
C ALA A 73 25.22 1.06 25.39
N GLU A 74 25.21 0.34 24.27
CA GLU A 74 25.83 0.79 23.02
C GLU A 74 25.11 2.03 22.45
N ARG A 75 23.79 2.03 22.46
CA ARG A 75 22.97 3.20 22.08
C ARG A 75 23.37 4.44 22.93
N ASP A 76 23.44 4.28 24.22
CA ASP A 76 23.76 5.39 25.13
C ASP A 76 25.20 5.86 24.94
N ARG A 77 26.13 4.96 24.63
CA ARG A 77 27.50 5.31 24.25
C ARG A 77 27.54 6.17 22.98
N LEU A 78 26.85 5.72 21.92
CA LEU A 78 26.76 6.44 20.64
C LEU A 78 26.11 7.81 20.82
N GLN A 79 24.99 7.88 21.55
CA GLN A 79 24.31 9.15 21.85
C GLN A 79 25.23 10.11 22.57
N SER A 80 25.96 9.66 23.57
CA SER A 80 26.90 10.50 24.32
C SER A 80 28.00 11.08 23.44
N GLN A 81 28.50 10.31 22.47
CA GLN A 81 29.53 10.76 21.54
C GLN A 81 28.99 11.78 20.53
N ILE A 82 27.79 11.55 20.00
CA ILE A 82 27.08 12.49 19.13
C ILE A 82 26.81 13.82 19.84
N ASP A 83 26.29 13.76 21.07
CA ASP A 83 26.05 14.96 21.88
C ASP A 83 27.35 15.73 22.18
N ALA A 84 28.43 15.03 22.46
CA ALA A 84 29.73 15.63 22.66
C ALA A 84 30.28 16.31 21.39
N TRP A 85 30.01 15.75 20.22
CA TRP A 85 30.34 16.39 18.94
C TRP A 85 29.57 17.71 18.80
N HIS A 86 28.25 17.71 18.95
CA HIS A 86 27.43 18.90 18.79
C HIS A 86 27.78 19.99 19.80
N ARG A 87 28.10 19.64 21.04
CA ARG A 87 28.59 20.60 22.03
C ARG A 87 29.90 21.28 21.65
N ARG A 88 30.80 20.55 20.94
CA ARG A 88 32.09 21.09 20.49
C ARG A 88 32.03 21.89 19.21
N HIS A 89 30.93 21.73 18.43
CA HIS A 89 30.75 22.38 17.14
C HIS A 89 29.41 23.14 17.10
N PRO A 90 29.20 24.13 17.96
CA PRO A 90 27.99 24.94 17.96
C PRO A 90 28.02 25.93 16.81
N GLY A 91 26.90 26.21 16.15
CA GLY A 91 26.77 27.28 15.18
C GLY A 91 26.22 26.89 13.83
N ALA A 92 26.09 27.89 12.93
CA ALA A 92 25.47 27.74 11.61
C ALA A 92 26.40 27.07 10.57
N ASP A 93 27.72 27.12 10.77
CA ASP A 93 28.73 26.54 9.87
C ASP A 93 28.94 25.05 10.17
N PHE A 94 27.89 24.27 9.96
CA PHE A 94 27.91 22.84 10.21
C PHE A 94 28.63 22.10 9.06
N ASP A 95 29.82 21.60 9.33
CA ASP A 95 30.60 20.78 8.38
C ASP A 95 30.05 19.36 8.30
N ARG A 96 29.25 19.12 7.29
CA ARG A 96 28.61 17.81 7.03
C ARG A 96 29.62 16.70 6.73
N VAL A 97 30.73 17.04 6.05
CA VAL A 97 31.74 16.04 5.66
C VAL A 97 32.46 15.54 6.91
N ARG A 98 32.90 16.48 7.77
CA ARG A 98 33.55 16.17 9.03
C ARG A 98 32.65 15.44 10.01
N TYR A 99 31.35 15.82 10.06
CA TYR A 99 30.37 15.10 10.89
C TYR A 99 30.14 13.67 10.41
N ARG A 100 29.99 13.46 9.10
CA ARG A 100 29.86 12.13 8.52
C ARG A 100 31.07 11.23 8.83
N ALA A 101 32.28 11.78 8.73
CA ALA A 101 33.51 11.08 9.10
C ALA A 101 33.47 10.64 10.58
N HIS A 102 33.10 11.58 11.48
CA HIS A 102 32.97 11.27 12.90
C HIS A 102 31.92 10.16 13.17
N LEU A 103 30.78 10.18 12.50
CA LEU A 103 29.77 9.14 12.65
C LEU A 103 30.28 7.75 12.19
N GLY A 104 31.16 7.70 11.18
CA GLY A 104 31.87 6.49 10.78
C GLY A 104 32.89 6.04 11.83
N GLU A 105 33.67 6.97 12.37
CA GLU A 105 34.72 6.69 13.39
C GLU A 105 34.14 6.09 14.68
N ILE A 106 32.99 6.59 15.14
CA ILE A 106 32.33 6.08 16.35
C ILE A 106 31.53 4.79 16.12
N GLY A 107 31.38 4.35 14.87
CA GLY A 107 30.64 3.15 14.48
C GLY A 107 29.13 3.35 14.38
N TYR A 108 28.65 4.60 14.34
CA TYR A 108 27.24 4.90 14.08
C TYR A 108 26.87 4.62 12.62
N LEU A 109 27.70 5.06 11.67
CA LEU A 109 27.60 4.67 10.28
C LEU A 109 28.46 3.42 10.06
N VAL A 110 27.82 2.35 9.62
CA VAL A 110 28.48 1.12 9.25
C VAL A 110 28.64 1.06 7.72
N PRO A 111 29.69 0.38 7.20
CA PRO A 111 29.81 0.13 5.78
C PRO A 111 28.57 -0.62 5.24
N GLU A 112 28.21 -0.31 4.01
CA GLU A 112 27.22 -1.10 3.29
C GLU A 112 27.72 -2.53 3.14
N GLY A 113 26.85 -3.51 3.45
CA GLY A 113 27.21 -4.92 3.31
C GLY A 113 27.26 -5.36 1.85
N GLU A 114 27.67 -6.61 1.65
CA GLU A 114 27.63 -7.22 0.32
C GLU A 114 26.20 -7.27 -0.23
N PRO A 115 26.01 -7.07 -1.55
CA PRO A 115 24.70 -7.18 -2.17
C PRO A 115 24.08 -8.54 -1.88
N PHE A 116 22.83 -8.54 -1.47
CA PHE A 116 22.08 -9.77 -1.22
C PHE A 116 20.78 -9.77 -2.00
N ARG A 117 20.23 -10.95 -2.20
CA ARG A 117 18.88 -11.13 -2.76
C ARG A 117 18.00 -11.79 -1.70
N ILE A 118 16.79 -11.30 -1.59
CA ILE A 118 15.78 -11.95 -0.78
C ILE A 118 15.35 -13.20 -1.53
N SER A 119 15.45 -14.36 -0.87
CA SER A 119 14.91 -15.64 -1.36
C SER A 119 13.74 -16.03 -0.45
N THR A 120 12.56 -16.09 -1.02
CA THR A 120 11.34 -16.53 -0.33
C THR A 120 10.69 -17.64 -1.14
N GLU A 121 10.02 -18.56 -0.45
CA GLU A 121 9.29 -19.67 -1.05
C GLU A 121 7.83 -19.62 -0.62
N ASN A 122 6.92 -20.12 -1.45
CA ASN A 122 5.49 -20.21 -1.14
C ASN A 122 4.82 -18.86 -0.83
N VAL A 123 5.26 -17.80 -1.51
CA VAL A 123 4.65 -16.47 -1.40
C VAL A 123 3.72 -16.24 -2.58
N ASP A 124 2.53 -15.70 -2.32
CA ASP A 124 1.56 -15.37 -3.36
C ASP A 124 2.16 -14.42 -4.40
N ALA A 125 1.83 -14.62 -5.67
CA ALA A 125 2.39 -13.85 -6.78
C ALA A 125 2.10 -12.36 -6.67
N GLU A 126 0.95 -11.98 -6.13
CA GLU A 126 0.57 -10.59 -5.86
C GLU A 126 1.52 -9.88 -4.89
N ILE A 127 2.19 -10.64 -3.99
CA ILE A 127 3.15 -10.09 -3.02
C ILE A 127 4.57 -10.19 -3.56
N ALA A 128 4.93 -11.34 -4.15
CA ALA A 128 6.32 -11.64 -4.49
C ALA A 128 6.76 -11.15 -5.88
N ALA A 129 5.83 -11.09 -6.85
CA ALA A 129 6.16 -10.91 -8.27
C ALA A 129 5.46 -9.71 -8.94
N ILE A 130 4.33 -9.26 -8.43
CA ILE A 130 3.56 -8.17 -9.02
C ILE A 130 3.88 -6.86 -8.27
N ALA A 131 4.49 -5.90 -8.97
CA ALA A 131 4.75 -4.56 -8.44
C ALA A 131 3.48 -3.71 -8.53
N GLY A 132 2.49 -4.02 -7.70
CA GLY A 132 1.19 -3.35 -7.67
C GLY A 132 0.96 -2.54 -6.39
N PRO A 133 -0.04 -1.64 -6.40
CA PRO A 133 -0.42 -0.88 -5.22
C PRO A 133 -0.90 -1.77 -4.08
N GLN A 134 -0.54 -1.41 -2.86
CA GLN A 134 -0.95 -2.09 -1.65
C GLN A 134 -1.67 -1.11 -0.73
N LEU A 135 -2.74 -1.58 -0.08
CA LEU A 135 -3.45 -0.82 0.96
C LEU A 135 -3.18 -1.42 2.33
N VAL A 136 -3.07 -0.55 3.34
CA VAL A 136 -3.02 -0.94 4.74
C VAL A 136 -4.25 -0.36 5.42
N VAL A 137 -5.02 -1.19 6.12
CA VAL A 137 -6.27 -0.77 6.78
C VAL A 137 -6.39 -1.41 8.16
N PRO A 138 -7.02 -0.72 9.13
CA PRO A 138 -7.24 -1.28 10.46
C PRO A 138 -8.24 -2.44 10.41
N VAL A 139 -7.84 -3.60 10.94
CA VAL A 139 -8.66 -4.82 10.99
C VAL A 139 -9.91 -4.67 11.86
N ASN A 140 -9.86 -3.78 12.85
CA ASN A 140 -10.95 -3.51 13.79
C ASN A 140 -12.08 -2.62 13.21
N ASN A 141 -11.93 -2.13 11.98
CA ASN A 141 -12.92 -1.27 11.34
C ASN A 141 -13.46 -1.90 10.05
N ALA A 142 -14.62 -2.56 10.16
CA ALA A 142 -15.25 -3.26 9.04
C ALA A 142 -15.51 -2.38 7.82
N ARG A 143 -15.81 -1.08 8.01
CA ARG A 143 -16.03 -0.15 6.91
C ARG A 143 -14.74 0.09 6.11
N TYR A 144 -13.60 0.25 6.79
CA TYR A 144 -12.32 0.39 6.10
C TYR A 144 -11.92 -0.88 5.36
N ALA A 145 -12.12 -2.05 5.98
CA ALA A 145 -11.84 -3.34 5.33
C ALA A 145 -12.70 -3.54 4.06
N LEU A 146 -14.00 -3.20 4.11
CA LEU A 146 -14.88 -3.26 2.95
C LEU A 146 -14.50 -2.26 1.86
N ASN A 147 -14.16 -1.03 2.24
CA ASN A 147 -13.70 -0.02 1.28
C ASN A 147 -12.39 -0.44 0.60
N ALA A 148 -11.47 -1.03 1.34
CA ALA A 148 -10.22 -1.54 0.78
C ALA A 148 -10.45 -2.71 -0.19
N ALA A 149 -11.37 -3.63 0.13
CA ALA A 149 -11.77 -4.70 -0.78
C ALA A 149 -12.38 -4.15 -2.09
N ASN A 150 -13.22 -3.11 -1.98
CA ASN A 150 -13.82 -2.45 -3.14
C ASN A 150 -12.81 -1.61 -3.94
N ALA A 151 -11.69 -1.21 -3.34
CA ALA A 151 -10.65 -0.44 -4.01
C ALA A 151 -9.73 -1.29 -4.89
N ARG A 152 -9.97 -2.61 -5.03
CA ARG A 152 -9.23 -3.49 -5.94
C ARG A 152 -9.21 -2.93 -7.35
N TRP A 153 -10.37 -2.48 -7.81
CA TRP A 153 -10.57 -1.86 -9.12
C TRP A 153 -11.00 -0.41 -8.95
N GLY A 154 -10.39 0.48 -9.71
CA GLY A 154 -10.69 1.91 -9.66
C GLY A 154 -10.77 2.53 -11.05
N SER A 155 -11.73 3.44 -11.25
CA SER A 155 -11.83 4.25 -12.44
C SER A 155 -10.62 5.18 -12.55
N LEU A 156 -9.87 5.07 -13.63
CA LEU A 156 -8.79 6.01 -13.95
C LEU A 156 -9.36 7.37 -14.34
N TYR A 157 -10.50 7.40 -15.03
CA TYR A 157 -11.18 8.65 -15.41
C TYR A 157 -11.61 9.43 -14.18
N ASP A 158 -12.27 8.79 -13.23
CA ASP A 158 -12.70 9.44 -11.98
C ASP A 158 -11.52 9.94 -11.16
N ALA A 159 -10.46 9.13 -11.04
CA ALA A 159 -9.26 9.51 -10.32
C ALA A 159 -8.59 10.74 -10.94
N LEU A 160 -8.45 10.80 -12.26
CA LEU A 160 -7.84 11.93 -12.94
C LEU A 160 -8.75 13.18 -12.95
N TYR A 161 -10.07 12.98 -13.06
CA TYR A 161 -11.02 14.08 -13.07
C TYR A 161 -11.18 14.70 -11.68
N GLY A 162 -11.24 13.88 -10.63
CA GLY A 162 -11.51 14.30 -9.26
C GLY A 162 -10.32 14.84 -8.48
N THR A 163 -9.09 14.60 -8.94
CA THR A 163 -7.84 14.99 -8.24
C THR A 163 -7.07 16.10 -8.99
N ASP A 164 -5.94 16.50 -8.45
CA ASP A 164 -5.00 17.45 -9.04
C ASP A 164 -3.88 16.78 -9.87
N ALA A 165 -3.98 15.48 -10.14
CA ALA A 165 -3.06 14.77 -11.03
C ALA A 165 -2.97 15.42 -12.41
N ILE A 166 -4.12 15.95 -12.91
CA ILE A 166 -4.17 16.89 -14.02
C ILE A 166 -4.51 18.26 -13.43
N PRO A 167 -3.57 19.21 -13.35
CA PRO A 167 -3.83 20.53 -12.78
C PRO A 167 -5.01 21.23 -13.46
N ARG A 168 -5.86 21.91 -12.69
CA ARG A 168 -6.97 22.69 -13.26
C ARG A 168 -6.42 23.92 -13.99
N THR A 169 -7.07 24.29 -15.08
CA THR A 169 -6.74 25.50 -15.84
C THR A 169 -7.81 26.56 -15.68
N ALA A 170 -7.45 27.82 -15.92
CA ALA A 170 -8.38 28.94 -15.83
C ALA A 170 -9.58 28.72 -16.77
N GLY A 171 -10.80 28.79 -16.21
CA GLY A 171 -12.05 28.58 -16.93
C GLY A 171 -12.57 27.14 -16.95
N GLU A 172 -11.93 26.21 -16.24
CA GLU A 172 -12.53 24.93 -15.85
C GLU A 172 -13.43 25.16 -14.63
N ASP A 173 -14.72 24.81 -14.75
CA ASP A 173 -15.70 25.06 -13.71
C ASP A 173 -15.46 24.17 -12.49
N SER A 174 -15.46 24.77 -11.30
CA SER A 174 -15.41 24.08 -10.02
C SER A 174 -16.81 23.85 -9.40
N GLY A 175 -17.85 24.12 -10.16
CA GLY A 175 -19.25 24.19 -9.67
C GLY A 175 -19.95 22.86 -9.44
N GLY A 176 -19.25 21.72 -9.43
CA GLY A 176 -19.80 20.42 -9.03
C GLY A 176 -20.47 19.62 -10.15
N GLY A 177 -20.49 20.10 -11.41
CA GLY A 177 -20.97 19.39 -12.59
C GLY A 177 -19.84 18.86 -13.47
N TYR A 178 -20.18 18.11 -14.51
CA TYR A 178 -19.23 17.67 -15.52
C TYR A 178 -18.80 18.86 -16.42
N ASP A 179 -17.50 19.10 -16.48
CA ASP A 179 -16.87 20.08 -17.38
C ASP A 179 -16.27 19.35 -18.60
N PRO A 180 -16.82 19.57 -19.82
CA PRO A 180 -16.34 18.93 -21.04
C PRO A 180 -14.87 19.25 -21.36
N LYS A 181 -14.36 20.45 -21.00
CA LYS A 181 -12.97 20.82 -21.26
C LYS A 181 -12.03 19.98 -20.40
N ARG A 182 -12.37 19.82 -19.10
CA ARG A 182 -11.64 18.95 -18.20
C ARG A 182 -11.75 17.49 -18.64
N GLY A 183 -12.96 17.04 -19.00
CA GLY A 183 -13.21 15.70 -19.54
C GLY A 183 -12.33 15.39 -20.75
N ALA A 184 -12.23 16.30 -21.71
CA ALA A 184 -11.36 16.13 -22.89
C ALA A 184 -9.87 15.99 -22.53
N ARG A 185 -9.40 16.68 -21.49
CA ARG A 185 -8.01 16.54 -20.99
C ARG A 185 -7.78 15.19 -20.33
N VAL A 186 -8.76 14.71 -19.56
CA VAL A 186 -8.71 13.37 -18.94
C VAL A 186 -8.66 12.30 -20.03
N ILE A 187 -9.56 12.35 -21.01
CA ILE A 187 -9.57 11.43 -22.15
C ILE A 187 -8.21 11.48 -22.87
N GLY A 188 -7.68 12.68 -23.13
CA GLY A 188 -6.38 12.86 -23.76
C GLY A 188 -5.25 12.19 -22.96
N TYR A 189 -5.21 12.38 -21.65
CA TYR A 189 -4.24 11.75 -20.77
C TYR A 189 -4.32 10.22 -20.80
N VAL A 190 -5.55 9.67 -20.75
CA VAL A 190 -5.75 8.22 -20.81
C VAL A 190 -5.33 7.64 -22.16
N ARG A 191 -5.53 8.37 -23.27
CA ARG A 191 -5.02 7.95 -24.58
C ARG A 191 -3.49 7.87 -24.59
N ASP A 192 -2.80 8.85 -23.99
CA ASP A 192 -1.34 8.84 -23.83
C ASP A 192 -0.87 7.72 -22.89
N PHE A 193 -1.65 7.41 -21.87
CA PHE A 193 -1.41 6.26 -20.99
C PHE A 193 -1.47 4.95 -21.79
N LEU A 194 -2.52 4.77 -22.60
CA LEU A 194 -2.66 3.57 -23.44
C LEU A 194 -1.53 3.48 -24.49
N ASP A 195 -1.16 4.58 -25.13
CA ASP A 195 -0.03 4.61 -26.08
C ASP A 195 1.29 4.23 -25.43
N ARG A 196 1.49 4.59 -24.17
CA ARG A 196 2.72 4.28 -23.42
C ARG A 196 2.81 2.84 -22.97
N HIS A 197 1.70 2.26 -22.52
CA HIS A 197 1.68 0.95 -21.85
C HIS A 197 1.11 -0.18 -22.72
N PHE A 198 0.29 0.16 -23.72
CA PHE A 198 -0.36 -0.78 -24.64
C PHE A 198 -0.25 -0.30 -26.08
N ALA A 199 0.92 0.18 -26.45
CA ALA A 199 1.17 0.80 -27.75
C ALA A 199 0.65 -0.04 -28.92
N LEU A 200 0.01 0.62 -29.88
CA LEU A 200 -0.37 0.04 -31.16
C LEU A 200 0.81 0.12 -32.15
N ARG A 201 0.86 -0.77 -33.13
CA ARG A 201 1.84 -0.71 -34.21
C ARG A 201 1.43 0.39 -35.20
N ASP A 202 2.33 1.32 -35.44
CA ASP A 202 2.18 2.40 -36.42
C ASP A 202 0.91 3.26 -36.26
N ALA A 203 0.32 3.27 -35.04
CA ALA A 203 -0.89 4.03 -34.74
C ALA A 203 -0.92 4.48 -33.27
N SER A 204 -1.77 5.48 -32.97
CA SER A 204 -2.04 5.95 -31.63
C SER A 204 -3.46 5.57 -31.19
N HIS A 205 -3.65 5.31 -29.90
CA HIS A 205 -4.99 5.17 -29.33
C HIS A 205 -5.85 6.42 -29.49
N ARG A 206 -5.27 7.57 -29.77
CA ARG A 206 -5.98 8.82 -30.11
C ARG A 206 -6.76 8.71 -31.43
N ASP A 207 -6.29 7.87 -32.34
CA ASP A 207 -6.86 7.70 -33.68
C ASP A 207 -7.85 6.54 -33.76
N VAL A 208 -8.01 5.75 -32.69
CA VAL A 208 -8.89 4.57 -32.68
C VAL A 208 -10.36 4.99 -32.73
N ARG A 209 -11.11 4.30 -33.59
CA ARG A 209 -12.56 4.47 -33.81
C ARG A 209 -13.38 3.32 -33.23
N SER A 210 -12.82 2.13 -33.20
CA SER A 210 -13.42 0.96 -32.57
C SER A 210 -12.37 -0.06 -32.20
N TYR A 211 -12.68 -0.88 -31.22
CA TYR A 211 -11.90 -2.06 -30.88
C TYR A 211 -12.69 -3.30 -31.23
N ARG A 212 -12.00 -4.37 -31.64
CA ARG A 212 -12.57 -5.69 -31.87
C ARG A 212 -11.56 -6.78 -31.52
N ILE A 213 -12.06 -7.97 -31.36
CA ILE A 213 -11.24 -9.15 -31.09
C ILE A 213 -11.19 -9.99 -32.37
N GLY A 214 -10.04 -10.00 -33.01
CA GLY A 214 -9.79 -10.82 -34.21
C GLY A 214 -9.12 -12.15 -33.87
N ALA A 215 -8.79 -12.89 -34.91
CA ALA A 215 -8.15 -14.21 -34.77
C ALA A 215 -6.78 -14.16 -34.07
N ARG A 216 -6.10 -13.02 -34.07
CA ARG A 216 -4.78 -12.82 -33.48
C ARG A 216 -4.81 -12.03 -32.17
N GLY A 217 -5.98 -11.68 -31.66
CA GLY A 217 -6.18 -10.93 -30.44
C GLY A 217 -6.84 -9.56 -30.66
N LEU A 218 -6.43 -8.55 -29.91
CA LEU A 218 -6.98 -7.21 -29.99
C LEU A 218 -6.62 -6.53 -31.34
N GLU A 219 -7.61 -5.97 -31.98
CA GLU A 219 -7.49 -5.14 -33.17
C GLU A 219 -8.19 -3.80 -32.95
N ALA A 220 -7.59 -2.73 -33.46
CA ALA A 220 -8.13 -1.38 -33.36
C ALA A 220 -8.30 -0.78 -34.76
N ASP A 221 -9.52 -0.38 -35.13
CA ASP A 221 -9.77 0.33 -36.36
C ASP A 221 -9.44 1.80 -36.17
N VAL A 222 -8.61 2.36 -37.04
CA VAL A 222 -8.07 3.73 -36.90
C VAL A 222 -8.65 4.70 -37.91
N ALA A 223 -8.64 5.96 -37.54
CA ALA A 223 -9.03 7.06 -38.43
C ALA A 223 -8.18 7.05 -39.72
N GLY A 224 -8.82 7.31 -40.86
CA GLY A 224 -8.13 7.24 -42.16
C GLY A 224 -8.19 5.88 -42.83
N GLY A 225 -8.73 4.87 -42.17
CA GLY A 225 -8.88 3.48 -42.63
C GLY A 225 -7.66 2.62 -42.28
N GLY A 226 -7.93 1.38 -42.02
CA GLY A 226 -6.93 0.40 -41.58
C GLY A 226 -7.15 -0.10 -40.16
N THR A 227 -6.42 -1.15 -39.84
CA THR A 227 -6.46 -1.82 -38.53
C THR A 227 -5.06 -1.87 -37.95
N ALA A 228 -4.92 -1.46 -36.71
CA ALA A 228 -3.71 -1.58 -35.93
C ALA A 228 -3.83 -2.72 -34.89
N GLU A 229 -2.72 -3.35 -34.58
CA GLU A 229 -2.60 -4.37 -33.57
C GLU A 229 -1.68 -3.87 -32.44
N PRO A 230 -1.84 -4.38 -31.20
CA PRO A 230 -0.87 -4.07 -30.16
C PRO A 230 0.55 -4.47 -30.54
N SER A 231 1.52 -3.65 -30.17
CA SER A 231 2.94 -3.96 -30.35
C SER A 231 3.36 -5.21 -29.55
N HIS A 232 2.67 -5.47 -28.42
CA HIS A 232 2.84 -6.65 -27.60
C HIS A 232 1.58 -7.54 -27.70
N ALA A 233 1.66 -8.62 -28.48
CA ALA A 233 0.53 -9.51 -28.77
C ALA A 233 -0.07 -10.20 -27.53
N GLY A 234 0.70 -10.38 -26.46
CA GLY A 234 0.25 -11.01 -25.20
C GLY A 234 -0.47 -10.07 -24.25
N CYS A 235 -0.77 -8.83 -24.63
CA CYS A 235 -1.42 -7.88 -23.73
C CYS A 235 -2.92 -8.13 -23.52
N LEU A 236 -3.59 -8.87 -24.40
CA LEU A 236 -5.02 -9.21 -24.26
C LEU A 236 -5.19 -10.37 -23.27
N ALA A 237 -5.82 -10.09 -22.11
CA ALA A 237 -6.16 -11.11 -21.11
C ALA A 237 -7.60 -11.67 -21.30
N GLY A 238 -8.52 -10.85 -21.83
CA GLY A 238 -9.91 -11.27 -22.07
C GLY A 238 -10.79 -10.15 -22.58
N TYR A 239 -12.07 -10.44 -22.79
CA TYR A 239 -13.07 -9.46 -23.21
C TYR A 239 -14.49 -9.90 -22.81
N GLN A 240 -15.43 -8.97 -22.86
CA GLN A 240 -16.86 -9.21 -22.67
C GLN A 240 -17.66 -8.72 -23.89
N GLY A 241 -18.76 -9.40 -24.18
CA GLY A 241 -19.66 -9.06 -25.30
C GLY A 241 -19.27 -9.72 -26.63
N ASP A 242 -19.73 -9.12 -27.72
CA ASP A 242 -19.44 -9.60 -29.08
C ASP A 242 -17.97 -9.29 -29.44
N PRO A 243 -17.21 -10.26 -29.97
CA PRO A 243 -15.86 -9.98 -30.46
C PRO A 243 -15.76 -8.85 -31.48
N ALA A 244 -16.78 -8.66 -32.31
CA ALA A 244 -16.81 -7.56 -33.28
C ALA A 244 -17.10 -6.18 -32.66
N GLY A 245 -17.63 -6.15 -31.43
CA GLY A 245 -17.95 -4.95 -30.67
C GLY A 245 -18.01 -5.25 -29.18
N PRO A 246 -16.84 -5.51 -28.53
CA PRO A 246 -16.81 -5.85 -27.14
C PRO A 246 -17.28 -4.68 -26.26
N SER A 247 -17.97 -5.01 -25.18
CA SER A 247 -18.37 -4.03 -24.16
C SER A 247 -17.26 -3.75 -23.14
N ALA A 248 -16.33 -4.73 -22.97
CA ALA A 248 -15.13 -4.54 -22.17
C ALA A 248 -13.97 -5.35 -22.75
N ILE A 249 -12.75 -4.82 -22.58
CA ILE A 249 -11.51 -5.47 -23.01
C ILE A 249 -10.54 -5.42 -21.83
N LEU A 250 -10.08 -6.59 -21.38
CA LEU A 250 -9.12 -6.73 -20.31
C LEU A 250 -7.72 -6.87 -20.88
N LEU A 251 -6.88 -5.92 -20.59
CA LEU A 251 -5.48 -5.88 -20.96
C LEU A 251 -4.60 -6.21 -19.75
N VAL A 252 -3.38 -6.70 -19.99
CA VAL A 252 -2.39 -6.99 -18.93
C VAL A 252 -1.03 -6.43 -19.29
N HIS A 253 -0.38 -5.79 -18.30
CA HIS A 253 0.97 -5.26 -18.42
C HIS A 253 1.70 -5.41 -17.06
N HIS A 254 2.88 -6.04 -17.07
CA HIS A 254 3.62 -6.36 -15.83
C HIS A 254 2.81 -7.08 -14.74
N GLY A 255 1.88 -7.93 -15.15
CA GLY A 255 0.99 -8.65 -14.22
C GLY A 255 -0.19 -7.84 -13.68
N LEU A 256 -0.29 -6.54 -14.00
CA LEU A 256 -1.43 -5.68 -13.65
C LEU A 256 -2.43 -5.63 -14.80
N HIS A 257 -3.71 -5.62 -14.44
CA HIS A 257 -4.79 -5.57 -15.40
C HIS A 257 -5.37 -4.17 -15.57
N VAL A 258 -5.77 -3.88 -16.79
CA VAL A 258 -6.45 -2.64 -17.18
C VAL A 258 -7.66 -3.03 -18.03
N GLU A 259 -8.85 -2.60 -17.63
CA GLU A 259 -10.08 -2.86 -18.36
C GLU A 259 -10.52 -1.60 -19.13
N LEU A 260 -10.69 -1.73 -20.41
CA LEU A 260 -11.31 -0.72 -21.26
C LEU A 260 -12.81 -0.95 -21.27
N CYS A 261 -13.58 -0.05 -20.69
CA CYS A 261 -15.05 -0.10 -20.69
C CYS A 261 -15.59 0.64 -21.92
N ILE A 262 -16.32 -0.05 -22.81
CA ILE A 262 -16.82 0.50 -24.07
C ILE A 262 -18.36 0.58 -23.97
N ASP A 263 -18.88 1.81 -23.96
CA ASP A 263 -20.30 2.08 -23.94
C ASP A 263 -20.58 3.42 -24.65
N ARG A 264 -21.15 3.36 -25.84
CA ARG A 264 -21.48 4.54 -26.63
C ARG A 264 -22.74 5.27 -26.18
N GLU A 265 -23.54 4.67 -25.30
CA GLU A 265 -24.70 5.32 -24.68
C GLU A 265 -24.29 6.13 -23.44
N HIS A 266 -23.16 5.81 -22.82
CA HIS A 266 -22.65 6.54 -21.70
C HIS A 266 -22.25 7.97 -22.07
N HIS A 267 -22.48 8.95 -21.18
CA HIS A 267 -22.25 10.38 -21.44
C HIS A 267 -20.80 10.73 -21.84
N ILE A 268 -19.82 9.94 -21.40
CA ILE A 268 -18.41 10.08 -21.82
C ILE A 268 -18.18 9.29 -23.12
N GLY A 269 -18.61 8.03 -23.16
CA GLY A 269 -18.31 7.14 -24.28
C GLY A 269 -18.96 7.57 -25.63
N ARG A 270 -20.10 8.27 -25.60
CA ARG A 270 -20.68 8.82 -26.83
C ARG A 270 -19.84 9.93 -27.46
N ASP A 271 -19.07 10.67 -26.64
CA ASP A 271 -18.20 11.75 -27.09
C ASP A 271 -16.77 11.22 -27.43
N ASP A 272 -16.46 9.98 -27.04
CA ASP A 272 -15.19 9.32 -27.36
C ASP A 272 -15.28 8.59 -28.72
N PRO A 273 -14.33 8.81 -29.65
CA PRO A 273 -14.36 8.19 -30.98
C PRO A 273 -14.42 6.66 -30.96
N ALA A 274 -13.79 6.00 -29.99
CA ALA A 274 -13.80 4.56 -29.84
C ALA A 274 -14.92 4.05 -28.91
N GLY A 275 -15.68 4.98 -28.29
CA GLY A 275 -16.74 4.63 -27.34
C GLY A 275 -16.23 4.29 -25.94
N LEU A 276 -15.00 4.68 -25.59
CA LEU A 276 -14.48 4.44 -24.23
C LEU A 276 -15.26 5.30 -23.21
N ALA A 277 -15.96 4.62 -22.34
CA ALA A 277 -16.72 5.22 -21.25
C ALA A 277 -15.87 5.37 -19.99
N ASP A 278 -14.96 4.42 -19.75
CA ASP A 278 -14.01 4.41 -18.64
C ASP A 278 -12.79 3.53 -18.97
N VAL A 279 -11.75 3.72 -18.19
CA VAL A 279 -10.62 2.79 -18.08
C VAL A 279 -10.44 2.46 -16.61
N VAL A 280 -10.65 1.20 -16.26
CA VAL A 280 -10.56 0.70 -14.89
C VAL A 280 -9.24 -0.01 -14.69
N ILE A 281 -8.55 0.30 -13.62
CA ILE A 281 -7.22 -0.26 -13.30
C ILE A 281 -7.23 -1.00 -11.97
N GLU A 282 -6.32 -1.95 -11.79
CA GLU A 282 -6.04 -2.54 -10.50
C GLU A 282 -5.37 -1.50 -9.59
N SER A 283 -6.17 -0.83 -8.77
CA SER A 283 -5.73 0.26 -7.90
C SER A 283 -5.30 -0.22 -6.51
N ALA A 284 -5.62 -1.46 -6.12
CA ALA A 284 -5.15 -2.11 -4.91
C ALA A 284 -5.02 -3.61 -5.14
N VAL A 285 -3.82 -4.10 -5.45
CA VAL A 285 -3.58 -5.53 -5.72
C VAL A 285 -3.69 -6.37 -4.46
N THR A 286 -3.15 -5.85 -3.35
CA THR A 286 -3.22 -6.48 -2.03
C THR A 286 -3.73 -5.52 -0.98
N THR A 287 -4.39 -6.08 0.05
CA THR A 287 -4.83 -5.33 1.23
C THR A 287 -4.23 -5.97 2.47
N ILE A 288 -3.41 -5.23 3.18
CA ILE A 288 -2.84 -5.62 4.47
C ILE A 288 -3.81 -5.14 5.56
N GLN A 289 -4.28 -6.07 6.39
CA GLN A 289 -5.10 -5.73 7.55
C GLN A 289 -4.22 -5.75 8.79
N ASP A 290 -4.11 -4.62 9.45
CA ASP A 290 -3.26 -4.44 10.61
C ASP A 290 -4.05 -3.91 11.81
N CYS A 291 -3.48 -4.04 13.00
CA CYS A 291 -4.06 -3.42 14.18
C CYS A 291 -3.85 -1.91 14.14
N GLU A 292 -4.87 -1.16 14.54
CA GLU A 292 -4.73 0.27 14.75
C GLU A 292 -4.03 0.51 16.09
N ASP A 293 -3.01 1.35 16.10
CA ASP A 293 -2.26 1.73 17.30
C ASP A 293 -3.10 2.62 18.26
#